data_6d4ee24f2529e0b531f39f1b0d5d6245
#
_entry.id   6d4ee24f2529e0b531f39f1b0d5d6245
#
_cell.length_a   1.000
_cell.length_b   1.000
_cell.length_c   1.000
_cell.angle_alpha   90.00
_cell.angle_beta   90.00
_cell.angle_gamma   90.00
#
_symmetry.space_group_name_H-M   'P 1'
#
loop_
_entity.id
_entity.type
_entity.pdbx_description
1 polymer ?
#
loop_
_entity_poly.entity_id
_entity_poly.type
_entity_poly.pdbx_seq_one_letter_code
_entity_poly.pdbx_strand_id
1 'polypeptide(L)'
;MDELLTWLKPQPNGLRTYKAFQQKLLALAGEDRAHAALYQLLAAQAGHFIEHYEERPLPADVADSALHRLTALVEKASASLKGSAADQLAVLNEIAATELV
;
A
#
# COMPACT_ATOMS: atom_id res chain seq x y z
N MET A 1 8.56 2.81 7.27
CA MET A 1 7.74 3.27 6.13
C MET A 1 8.55 4.04 5.08
N ASP A 2 9.49 4.86 5.47
CA ASP A 2 10.29 5.64 4.50
C ASP A 2 11.09 4.74 3.54
N GLU A 3 11.65 3.66 4.05
CA GLU A 3 12.38 2.68 3.22
C GLU A 3 11.44 1.98 2.23
N LEU A 4 10.24 1.65 2.66
CA LEU A 4 9.23 1.04 1.80
C LEU A 4 8.82 1.99 0.67
N LEU A 5 8.62 3.26 0.99
CA LEU A 5 8.28 4.28 0.00
C LEU A 5 9.41 4.48 -1.02
N THR A 6 10.65 4.56 -0.54
CA THR A 6 11.83 4.67 -1.38
C THR A 6 11.95 3.47 -2.34
N TRP A 7 11.68 2.27 -1.82
CA TRP A 7 11.67 1.07 -2.64
C TRP A 7 10.56 1.09 -3.69
N LEU A 8 9.35 1.56 -3.31
CA LEU A 8 8.16 1.51 -4.17
C LEU A 8 8.26 2.44 -5.37
N LYS A 9 8.78 3.66 -5.18
CA LYS A 9 8.77 4.71 -6.22
C LYS A 9 9.33 4.29 -7.58
N PRO A 10 10.48 3.59 -7.67
CA PRO A 10 11.03 3.20 -8.96
C PRO A 10 10.48 1.88 -9.52
N GLN A 11 9.55 1.22 -8.82
CA GLN A 11 9.10 -0.11 -9.23
C GLN A 11 8.20 -0.06 -10.47
N PRO A 12 8.23 -1.13 -11.31
CA PRO A 12 7.27 -1.25 -12.40
C PRO A 12 5.86 -1.49 -11.86
N ASN A 13 4.85 -1.25 -12.69
CA ASN A 13 3.45 -1.26 -12.30
C ASN A 13 2.74 -2.63 -12.40
N GLY A 14 3.49 -3.72 -12.52
CA GLY A 14 2.92 -5.06 -12.64
C GLY A 14 2.60 -5.73 -11.30
N LEU A 15 1.92 -6.85 -11.35
CA LEU A 15 1.50 -7.60 -10.15
C LEU A 15 2.67 -8.07 -9.28
N ARG A 16 3.82 -8.30 -9.87
CA ARG A 16 5.01 -8.72 -9.12
C ARG A 16 5.40 -7.67 -8.08
N THR A 17 5.27 -6.39 -8.40
CA THR A 17 5.51 -5.29 -7.47
C THR A 17 4.53 -5.35 -6.29
N TYR A 18 3.24 -5.57 -6.57
CA TYR A 18 2.23 -5.69 -5.52
C TYR A 18 2.47 -6.87 -4.60
N LYS A 19 2.89 -8.01 -5.15
CA LYS A 19 3.22 -9.20 -4.35
C LYS A 19 4.41 -8.94 -3.43
N ALA A 20 5.47 -8.32 -3.92
CA ALA A 20 6.63 -7.95 -3.12
C ALA A 20 6.27 -6.90 -2.06
N PHE A 21 5.46 -5.92 -2.42
CA PHE A 21 4.96 -4.88 -1.53
C PHE A 21 4.17 -5.49 -0.37
N GLN A 22 3.24 -6.39 -0.66
CA GLN A 22 2.44 -7.08 0.35
C GLN A 22 3.32 -7.84 1.34
N GLN A 23 4.32 -8.58 0.86
CA GLN A 23 5.23 -9.33 1.72
C GLN A 23 6.03 -8.41 2.64
N LYS A 24 6.52 -7.28 2.12
CA LYS A 24 7.25 -6.30 2.92
C LYS A 24 6.38 -5.70 4.03
N LEU A 25 5.12 -5.42 3.73
CA LEU A 25 4.17 -4.89 4.71
C LEU A 25 3.85 -5.90 5.80
N LEU A 26 3.67 -7.17 5.45
CA LEU A 26 3.41 -8.22 6.44
C LEU A 26 4.61 -8.41 7.37
N ALA A 27 5.83 -8.30 6.84
CA ALA A 27 7.04 -8.31 7.66
C ALA A 27 7.09 -7.12 8.61
N LEU A 28 6.77 -5.91 8.14
CA LEU A 28 6.70 -4.72 8.97
C LEU A 28 5.65 -4.84 10.08
N ALA A 29 4.51 -5.44 9.78
CA ALA A 29 3.45 -5.67 10.78
C ALA A 29 3.93 -6.57 11.92
N GLY A 30 4.79 -7.53 11.63
CA GLY A 30 5.40 -8.39 12.64
C GLY A 30 6.48 -7.70 13.46
N GLU A 31 7.22 -6.77 12.86
CA GLU A 31 8.33 -6.05 13.52
C GLU A 31 7.86 -4.83 14.31
N ASP A 32 6.88 -4.11 13.78
CA ASP A 32 6.33 -2.88 14.37
C ASP A 32 4.86 -3.09 14.72
N ARG A 33 4.64 -3.73 15.86
CA ARG A 33 3.31 -4.13 16.31
C ARG A 33 2.41 -2.94 16.65
N ALA A 34 3.00 -1.82 17.03
CA ALA A 34 2.25 -0.62 17.35
C ALA A 34 1.50 -0.04 16.15
N HIS A 35 1.98 -0.31 14.94
CA HIS A 35 1.40 0.18 13.69
C HIS A 35 0.89 -0.97 12.79
N ALA A 36 0.65 -2.14 13.37
CA ALA A 36 0.27 -3.34 12.62
C ALA A 36 -0.99 -3.13 11.77
N ALA A 37 -1.99 -2.40 12.27
CA ALA A 37 -3.22 -2.13 11.53
C ALA A 37 -2.96 -1.38 10.24
N LEU A 38 -2.06 -0.40 10.25
CA LEU A 38 -1.68 0.36 9.06
C LEU A 38 -1.08 -0.56 8.00
N TYR A 39 -0.11 -1.37 8.39
CA TYR A 39 0.55 -2.30 7.47
C TYR A 39 -0.42 -3.35 6.93
N GLN A 40 -1.30 -3.88 7.77
CA GLN A 40 -2.29 -4.88 7.36
C GLN A 40 -3.31 -4.30 6.37
N LEU A 41 -3.78 -3.07 6.58
CA LEU A 41 -4.70 -2.43 5.64
C LEU A 41 -4.06 -2.18 4.28
N LEU A 42 -2.81 -1.70 4.25
CA LEU A 42 -2.09 -1.52 3.00
C LEU A 42 -1.85 -2.86 2.30
N ALA A 43 -1.50 -3.90 3.06
CA ALA A 43 -1.33 -5.24 2.51
C ALA A 43 -2.63 -5.79 1.91
N ALA A 44 -3.76 -5.53 2.56
CA ALA A 44 -5.08 -5.93 2.05
C ALA A 44 -5.42 -5.22 0.73
N GLN A 45 -5.10 -3.94 0.61
CA GLN A 45 -5.29 -3.20 -0.65
C GLN A 45 -4.50 -3.84 -1.79
N ALA A 46 -3.24 -4.17 -1.55
CA ALA A 46 -2.41 -4.87 -2.53
C ALA A 46 -2.97 -6.25 -2.86
N GLY A 47 -3.44 -6.98 -1.85
CA GLY A 47 -4.03 -8.31 -2.03
C GLY A 47 -5.28 -8.29 -2.91
N HIS A 48 -6.17 -7.32 -2.70
CA HIS A 48 -7.37 -7.16 -3.53
C HIS A 48 -7.01 -6.87 -4.99
N PHE A 49 -6.01 -6.04 -5.22
CA PHE A 49 -5.54 -5.73 -6.57
C PHE A 49 -4.98 -6.98 -7.25
N ILE A 50 -4.16 -7.75 -6.54
CA ILE A 50 -3.59 -9.00 -7.04
C ILE A 50 -4.71 -9.99 -7.42
N GLU A 51 -5.66 -10.21 -6.51
CA GLU A 51 -6.78 -11.13 -6.74
C GLU A 51 -7.60 -10.74 -7.96
N HIS A 52 -7.84 -9.44 -8.14
CA HIS A 52 -8.64 -8.96 -9.25
C HIS A 52 -7.98 -9.19 -10.60
N TYR A 53 -6.64 -9.04 -10.70
CA TYR A 53 -5.93 -9.08 -11.98
C TYR A 53 -5.06 -10.31 -12.18
N GLU A 54 -4.99 -11.27 -11.26
CA GLU A 54 -4.09 -12.42 -11.36
C GLU A 54 -4.36 -13.28 -12.59
N GLU A 55 -5.63 -13.41 -12.97
CA GLU A 55 -6.06 -14.20 -14.13
C GLU A 55 -6.74 -13.35 -15.20
N ARG A 56 -6.52 -12.04 -15.16
CA ARG A 56 -7.13 -11.08 -16.09
C ARG A 56 -6.06 -10.16 -16.66
N PRO A 57 -6.29 -9.65 -17.89
CA PRO A 57 -5.41 -8.62 -18.42
C PRO A 57 -5.43 -7.38 -17.52
N LEU A 58 -4.26 -6.80 -17.28
CA LEU A 58 -4.12 -5.54 -16.55
C LEU A 58 -3.82 -4.44 -17.58
N PRO A 59 -4.82 -3.57 -17.90
CA PRO A 59 -4.58 -2.47 -18.84
C PRO A 59 -3.51 -1.52 -18.33
N ALA A 60 -2.67 -1.01 -19.23
CA ALA A 60 -1.54 -0.15 -18.87
C ALA A 60 -1.96 1.12 -18.12
N ASP A 61 -3.06 1.76 -18.54
CA ASP A 61 -3.57 2.96 -17.88
C ASP A 61 -4.09 2.67 -16.47
N VAL A 62 -4.73 1.53 -16.28
CA VAL A 62 -5.19 1.07 -14.96
C VAL A 62 -3.98 0.79 -14.06
N ALA A 63 -2.97 0.11 -14.59
CA ALA A 63 -1.74 -0.19 -13.85
C ALA A 63 -1.03 1.07 -13.39
N ASP A 64 -0.88 2.06 -14.25
CA ASP A 64 -0.25 3.34 -13.92
C ASP A 64 -1.04 4.10 -12.86
N SER A 65 -2.35 4.21 -13.04
CA SER A 65 -3.23 4.92 -12.13
C SER A 65 -3.25 4.26 -10.73
N ALA A 66 -3.33 2.94 -10.67
CA ALA A 66 -3.34 2.21 -9.41
C ALA A 66 -2.03 2.39 -8.64
N LEU A 67 -0.88 2.28 -9.31
CA LEU A 67 0.41 2.46 -8.65
C LEU A 67 0.59 3.90 -8.16
N HIS A 68 0.10 4.89 -8.90
CA HIS A 68 0.09 6.29 -8.47
C HIS A 68 -0.70 6.47 -7.18
N ARG A 69 -1.91 5.89 -7.12
CA ARG A 69 -2.75 5.96 -5.91
C ARG A 69 -2.13 5.23 -4.74
N LEU A 70 -1.55 4.05 -4.98
CA LEU A 70 -0.87 3.30 -3.93
C LEU A 70 0.32 4.08 -3.37
N THR A 71 1.14 4.66 -4.23
CA THR A 71 2.29 5.47 -3.81
C THR A 71 1.84 6.66 -2.97
N ALA A 72 0.75 7.34 -3.37
CA ALA A 72 0.19 8.46 -2.62
C ALA A 72 -0.29 8.01 -1.23
N LEU A 73 -0.93 6.84 -1.12
CA LEU A 73 -1.33 6.29 0.18
C LEU A 73 -0.13 5.99 1.07
N VAL A 74 0.93 5.43 0.51
CA VAL A 74 2.15 5.12 1.28
C VAL A 74 2.83 6.41 1.75
N GLU A 75 2.84 7.46 0.93
CA GLU A 75 3.36 8.77 1.33
C GLU A 75 2.60 9.34 2.53
N LYS A 76 1.27 9.29 2.48
CA LYS A 76 0.42 9.74 3.58
C LYS A 76 0.61 8.89 4.83
N ALA A 77 0.72 7.57 4.66
CA ALA A 77 0.96 6.65 5.76
C ALA A 77 2.30 6.93 6.44
N SER A 78 3.35 7.11 5.65
CA SER A 78 4.69 7.44 6.18
C SER A 78 4.68 8.74 6.97
N ALA A 79 4.03 9.78 6.42
CA ALA A 79 3.91 11.07 7.11
C ALA A 79 3.11 10.94 8.42
N SER A 80 2.05 10.14 8.44
CA SER A 80 1.19 9.97 9.61
C SER A 80 1.92 9.35 10.80
N LEU A 81 2.92 8.51 10.56
CA LEU A 81 3.71 7.90 11.63
C LEU A 81 4.53 8.90 12.42
N LYS A 82 4.77 10.09 11.84
CA LYS A 82 5.47 11.20 12.49
C LYS A 82 4.49 12.20 13.13
N GLY A 83 3.19 11.97 12.97
CA GLY A 83 2.13 12.84 13.46
C GLY A 83 1.44 12.30 14.70
N SER A 84 0.26 12.84 15.00
CA SER A 84 -0.55 12.45 16.14
C SER A 84 -1.31 11.15 15.90
N ALA A 85 -1.91 10.60 16.98
CA ALA A 85 -2.80 9.45 16.86
C ALA A 85 -4.02 9.77 15.97
N ALA A 86 -4.51 11.01 16.02
CA ALA A 86 -5.61 11.45 15.15
C ALA A 86 -5.21 11.44 13.68
N ASP A 87 -3.98 11.86 13.35
CA ASP A 87 -3.45 11.80 11.99
C ASP A 87 -3.37 10.35 11.50
N GLN A 88 -2.90 9.45 12.36
CA GLN A 88 -2.81 8.03 12.03
C GLN A 88 -4.18 7.41 11.79
N LEU A 89 -5.16 7.74 12.62
CA LEU A 89 -6.53 7.26 12.45
C LEU A 89 -7.15 7.76 11.13
N ALA A 90 -6.93 9.04 10.80
CA ALA A 90 -7.43 9.62 9.55
C ALA A 90 -6.87 8.88 8.33
N VAL A 91 -5.59 8.52 8.34
CA VAL A 91 -4.96 7.76 7.26
C VAL A 91 -5.51 6.33 7.19
N LEU A 92 -5.72 5.67 8.32
CA LEU A 92 -6.34 4.34 8.36
C LEU A 92 -7.71 4.37 7.68
N ASN A 93 -8.53 5.36 8.00
CA ASN A 93 -9.85 5.53 7.41
C ASN A 93 -9.76 5.80 5.90
N GLU A 94 -8.80 6.61 5.47
CA GLU A 94 -8.58 6.89 4.05
C GLU A 94 -8.18 5.63 3.28
N ILE A 95 -7.26 4.83 3.82
CA ILE A 95 -6.85 3.57 3.20
C ILE A 95 -8.04 2.63 3.07
N ALA A 96 -8.81 2.48 4.14
CA ALA A 96 -9.98 1.60 4.16
C ALA A 96 -11.04 2.01 3.13
N ALA A 97 -11.17 3.31 2.83
CA ALA A 97 -12.12 3.84 1.87
C ALA A 97 -11.60 3.86 0.42
N THR A 98 -10.31 3.60 0.21
CA THR A 98 -9.70 3.66 -1.12
C THR A 98 -9.87 2.34 -1.85
N GLU A 99 -10.18 2.43 -3.16
CA GLU A 99 -10.22 1.27 -4.05
C GLU A 99 -9.14 1.47 -5.13
N LEU A 100 -8.24 0.49 -5.26
CA LEU A 100 -7.24 0.48 -6.34
C LEU A 100 -7.80 -0.14 -7.61
N VAL A 101 -8.88 -0.89 -7.47
CA VAL A 101 -9.53 -1.63 -8.55
C VAL A 101 -10.73 -0.86 -9.09
#